data_1b05c6a76548f87da487f1b45ea8b2e1
#
_entry.id   1b05c6a76548f87da487f1b45ea8b2e1
#
_cell.length_a   1.000
_cell.length_b   1.000
_cell.length_c   1.000
_cell.angle_alpha   90.00
_cell.angle_beta   90.00
_cell.angle_gamma   90.00
#
_symmetry.space_group_name_H-M   'P 1'
#
loop_
_entity.id
_entity.type
_entity.pdbx_description
1 polymer ?
#
loop_
_entity_poly.entity_id
_entity_poly.type
_entity_poly.pdbx_seq_one_letter_code
_entity_poly.pdbx_strand_id
1 'polypeptide(L)'
;DGVTHRIDCDYIAGCDGFHGVCRPSIPKHKIREYERVYPFGWLGLLADTPPVNYELIYAKSDRGFALCSKRSARRSRYYLQVPLEEKLEDWSDDRFWEELKRRLPADAAARLVTGPALEKSIAPLRSFVAEPLQYGRMFLVGDAGHIVPPTGAKGLNLAASDVNTLYRILTKVYGQGRTDLLARYSEICLRRVWNGVRFSWWMTDMLHHFERDSMEDKIRDSELDFFLATPDRRRILAEQYVGLPYEEIE
;
A
#
# COMPACT_ATOMS: atom_id res chain seq x y z
N ASP A 1 -1.02 -6.18 -32.17
CA ASP A 1 -0.90 -6.49 -33.59
C ASP A 1 -1.17 -7.98 -33.88
N GLY A 2 -1.34 -8.83 -32.86
CA GLY A 2 -1.65 -10.26 -32.98
C GLY A 2 -0.45 -11.14 -33.39
N VAL A 3 0.76 -10.59 -33.42
CA VAL A 3 1.98 -11.35 -33.72
C VAL A 3 2.52 -11.98 -32.44
N THR A 4 2.76 -13.30 -32.49
CA THR A 4 3.40 -14.03 -31.40
C THR A 4 4.92 -13.91 -31.51
N HIS A 5 5.55 -13.47 -30.42
CA HIS A 5 7.00 -13.39 -30.30
C HIS A 5 7.50 -14.42 -29.27
N ARG A 6 8.61 -15.11 -29.58
CA ARG A 6 9.31 -15.97 -28.62
C ARG A 6 10.57 -15.27 -28.14
N ILE A 7 10.76 -15.23 -26.79
CA ILE A 7 11.98 -14.71 -26.16
C ILE A 7 12.60 -15.85 -25.35
N ASP A 8 13.82 -16.25 -25.71
CA ASP A 8 14.61 -17.20 -24.95
C ASP A 8 15.47 -16.43 -23.93
N CYS A 9 15.33 -16.77 -22.63
CA CYS A 9 16.00 -16.06 -21.54
C CYS A 9 16.39 -17.03 -20.41
N ASP A 10 17.38 -16.65 -19.61
CA ASP A 10 17.81 -17.44 -18.45
C ASP A 10 16.83 -17.32 -17.28
N TYR A 11 16.30 -16.12 -17.05
CA TYR A 11 15.41 -15.80 -15.93
C TYR A 11 14.25 -14.91 -16.38
N ILE A 12 13.13 -14.98 -15.65
CA ILE A 12 11.95 -14.14 -15.84
C ILE A 12 11.74 -13.34 -14.55
N ALA A 13 11.74 -12.02 -14.65
CA ALA A 13 11.26 -11.12 -13.60
C ALA A 13 9.81 -10.76 -13.88
N GLY A 14 8.87 -11.34 -13.14
CA GLY A 14 7.43 -11.08 -13.22
C GLY A 14 7.08 -9.78 -12.53
N CYS A 15 7.24 -8.66 -13.24
CA CYS A 15 6.87 -7.30 -12.80
C CYS A 15 5.54 -6.87 -13.42
N ASP A 16 4.60 -7.80 -13.59
CA ASP A 16 3.38 -7.67 -14.39
C ASP A 16 2.13 -7.34 -13.57
N GLY A 17 2.34 -7.00 -12.29
CA GLY A 17 1.29 -6.55 -11.39
C GLY A 17 0.36 -7.68 -10.91
N PHE A 18 -0.65 -7.30 -10.13
CA PHE A 18 -1.56 -8.26 -9.50
C PHE A 18 -2.35 -9.12 -10.50
N HIS A 19 -2.72 -8.54 -11.63
CA HIS A 19 -3.48 -9.20 -12.69
C HIS A 19 -2.60 -9.77 -13.81
N GLY A 20 -1.28 -9.79 -13.60
CA GLY A 20 -0.32 -10.33 -14.55
C GLY A 20 -0.41 -11.84 -14.74
N VAL A 21 0.32 -12.36 -15.71
CA VAL A 21 0.32 -13.78 -16.10
C VAL A 21 1.36 -14.62 -15.36
N CYS A 22 2.38 -13.99 -14.77
CA CYS A 22 3.49 -14.72 -14.14
C CYS A 22 3.02 -15.56 -12.95
N ARG A 23 2.29 -14.96 -11.98
CA ARG A 23 1.79 -15.70 -10.82
C ARG A 23 0.84 -16.85 -11.19
N PRO A 24 -0.20 -16.65 -12.03
CA PRO A 24 -1.07 -17.73 -12.46
C PRO A 24 -0.36 -18.86 -13.23
N SER A 25 0.83 -18.62 -13.78
CA SER A 25 1.64 -19.64 -14.46
C SER A 25 2.33 -20.62 -13.49
N ILE A 26 2.36 -20.29 -12.19
CA ILE A 26 2.86 -21.20 -11.16
C ILE A 26 1.78 -22.26 -10.86
N PRO A 27 2.13 -23.57 -10.87
CA PRO A 27 1.17 -24.61 -10.50
C PRO A 27 0.59 -24.38 -9.10
N LYS A 28 -0.73 -24.48 -8.96
CA LYS A 28 -1.44 -24.17 -7.69
C LYS A 28 -0.91 -24.91 -6.47
N HIS A 29 -0.38 -26.12 -6.62
CA HIS A 29 0.21 -26.89 -5.52
C HIS A 29 1.64 -26.45 -5.14
N LYS A 30 2.21 -25.50 -5.87
CA LYS A 30 3.56 -24.94 -5.64
C LYS A 30 3.53 -23.51 -5.10
N ILE A 31 2.35 -22.91 -4.98
CA ILE A 31 2.16 -21.55 -4.46
C ILE A 31 1.03 -21.55 -3.44
N ARG A 32 1.20 -20.78 -2.38
CA ARG A 32 0.16 -20.47 -1.42
C ARG A 32 -0.14 -18.99 -1.45
N GLU A 33 -1.40 -18.64 -1.49
CA GLU A 33 -1.86 -17.26 -1.52
C GLU A 33 -2.58 -16.94 -0.22
N TYR A 34 -2.24 -15.80 0.36
CA TYR A 34 -2.87 -15.24 1.55
C TYR A 34 -3.55 -13.94 1.14
N GLU A 35 -4.83 -13.81 1.37
CA GLU A 35 -5.58 -12.62 1.01
C GLU A 35 -6.52 -12.18 2.13
N ARG A 36 -6.62 -10.86 2.31
CA ARG A 36 -7.66 -10.20 3.09
C ARG A 36 -8.20 -9.01 2.29
N VAL A 37 -9.48 -9.04 1.99
CA VAL A 37 -10.23 -7.90 1.45
C VAL A 37 -10.86 -7.14 2.60
N TYR A 38 -10.71 -5.82 2.61
CA TYR A 38 -11.34 -4.95 3.62
C TYR A 38 -12.77 -4.61 3.21
N PRO A 39 -13.71 -4.44 4.19
CA PRO A 39 -15.13 -4.18 3.90
C PRO A 39 -15.40 -2.71 3.53
N PHE A 40 -14.41 -1.99 3.03
CA PHE A 40 -14.51 -0.60 2.59
C PHE A 40 -13.50 -0.30 1.49
N GLY A 41 -13.74 0.80 0.79
CA GLY A 41 -12.84 1.35 -0.20
C GLY A 41 -12.36 2.76 0.17
N TRP A 42 -11.41 3.26 -0.59
CA TRP A 42 -11.01 4.65 -0.58
C TRP A 42 -11.57 5.37 -1.81
N LEU A 43 -12.45 6.31 -1.56
CA LEU A 43 -12.86 7.30 -2.56
C LEU A 43 -11.75 8.35 -2.66
N GLY A 44 -11.01 8.33 -3.76
CA GLY A 44 -9.92 9.25 -4.06
C GLY A 44 -10.35 10.40 -4.95
N LEU A 45 -9.89 11.62 -4.67
CA LEU A 45 -10.05 12.80 -5.51
C LEU A 45 -8.70 13.47 -5.71
N LEU A 46 -8.34 13.75 -6.96
CA LEU A 46 -7.18 14.55 -7.35
C LEU A 46 -7.65 15.92 -7.82
N ALA A 47 -7.06 17.01 -7.30
CA ALA A 47 -7.40 18.37 -7.72
C ALA A 47 -6.18 19.27 -7.79
N ASP A 48 -6.25 20.28 -8.63
CA ASP A 48 -5.27 21.37 -8.67
C ASP A 48 -5.60 22.40 -7.58
N THR A 49 -5.32 22.00 -6.34
CA THR A 49 -5.46 22.79 -5.13
C THR A 49 -4.18 22.75 -4.31
N PRO A 50 -3.82 23.81 -3.59
CA PRO A 50 -2.68 23.79 -2.70
C PRO A 50 -2.89 22.74 -1.59
N PRO A 51 -1.82 22.16 -1.04
CA PRO A 51 -1.94 21.19 0.05
C PRO A 51 -2.48 21.86 1.31
N VAL A 52 -3.30 21.12 2.08
CA VAL A 52 -3.82 21.54 3.38
C VAL A 52 -2.67 21.77 4.39
N ASN A 53 -1.65 20.93 4.29
CA ASN A 53 -0.43 21.03 5.08
C ASN A 53 0.77 20.58 4.23
N TYR A 54 1.98 20.96 4.66
CA TYR A 54 3.20 20.48 4.03
C TYR A 54 3.33 18.95 4.18
N GLU A 55 2.98 18.43 5.34
CA GLU A 55 3.00 17.01 5.69
C GLU A 55 1.66 16.35 5.38
N LEU A 56 1.72 15.03 5.25
CA LEU A 56 0.55 14.18 5.09
C LEU A 56 -0.36 14.27 6.32
N ILE A 57 -1.67 14.38 6.10
CA ILE A 57 -2.67 14.33 7.18
C ILE A 57 -3.42 13.00 7.08
N TYR A 58 -3.32 12.18 8.12
CA TYR A 58 -4.23 11.09 8.40
C TYR A 58 -5.22 11.56 9.47
N ALA A 59 -6.49 11.51 9.15
CA ALA A 59 -7.56 11.90 10.08
C ALA A 59 -8.48 10.71 10.33
N LYS A 60 -8.65 10.34 11.60
CA LYS A 60 -9.69 9.44 12.08
C LYS A 60 -10.78 10.30 12.72
N SER A 61 -12.03 10.10 12.33
CA SER A 61 -13.19 10.78 12.88
C SER A 61 -14.34 9.79 13.02
N ASP A 62 -15.39 10.16 13.77
CA ASP A 62 -16.62 9.34 13.90
C ASP A 62 -17.29 9.03 12.55
N ARG A 63 -16.92 9.76 11.48
CA ARG A 63 -17.42 9.57 10.12
C ARG A 63 -16.56 8.64 9.28
N GLY A 64 -15.43 8.19 9.80
CA GLY A 64 -14.45 7.34 9.12
C GLY A 64 -13.15 8.08 8.80
N PHE A 65 -12.24 7.37 8.16
CA PHE A 65 -10.92 7.85 7.80
C PHE A 65 -10.96 8.88 6.67
N ALA A 66 -10.05 9.86 6.75
CA ALA A 66 -9.72 10.78 5.67
C ALA A 66 -8.21 10.99 5.56
N LEU A 67 -7.75 11.33 4.35
CA LEU A 67 -6.35 11.60 4.08
C LEU A 67 -6.20 12.80 3.15
N CYS A 68 -5.26 13.71 3.49
CA CYS A 68 -4.82 14.79 2.63
C CYS A 68 -3.35 14.60 2.27
N SER A 69 -3.05 14.51 0.98
CA SER A 69 -1.71 14.23 0.48
C SER A 69 -1.26 15.27 -0.54
N LYS A 70 -0.14 15.92 -0.26
CA LYS A 70 0.53 16.81 -1.20
C LYS A 70 1.11 16.01 -2.37
N ARG A 71 0.86 16.44 -3.61
CA ARG A 71 1.52 15.95 -4.83
C ARG A 71 2.51 16.98 -5.38
N SER A 72 2.15 18.26 -5.29
CA SER A 72 3.03 19.40 -5.60
C SER A 72 2.58 20.61 -4.80
N ALA A 73 3.18 21.78 -5.04
CA ALA A 73 2.74 23.04 -4.44
C ALA A 73 1.31 23.46 -4.86
N ARG A 74 0.79 22.92 -5.97
CA ARG A 74 -0.49 23.30 -6.56
C ARG A 74 -1.41 22.09 -6.85
N ARG A 75 -1.01 20.88 -6.46
CA ARG A 75 -1.79 19.66 -6.70
C ARG A 75 -1.82 18.80 -5.45
N SER A 76 -2.99 18.35 -5.07
CA SER A 76 -3.21 17.51 -3.91
C SER A 76 -4.14 16.34 -4.22
N ARG A 77 -3.95 15.24 -3.51
CA ARG A 77 -4.80 14.07 -3.54
C ARG A 77 -5.43 13.84 -2.18
N TYR A 78 -6.71 13.56 -2.20
CA TYR A 78 -7.52 13.36 -1.01
C TYR A 78 -8.19 12.00 -1.06
N TYR A 79 -8.45 11.40 0.11
CA TYR A 79 -9.14 10.13 0.21
C TYR A 79 -10.14 10.15 1.35
N LEU A 80 -11.26 9.47 1.15
CA LEU A 80 -12.29 9.21 2.14
C LEU A 80 -12.55 7.71 2.21
N GLN A 81 -12.65 7.16 3.41
CA GLN A 81 -13.19 5.82 3.60
C GLN A 81 -14.67 5.81 3.21
N VAL A 82 -15.06 4.88 2.37
CA VAL A 82 -16.45 4.67 1.95
C VAL A 82 -16.79 3.18 1.95
N PRO A 83 -18.06 2.79 2.18
CA PRO A 83 -18.51 1.42 1.95
C PRO A 83 -18.23 0.96 0.52
N LEU A 84 -18.06 -0.36 0.30
CA LEU A 84 -17.77 -0.91 -1.03
C LEU A 84 -18.94 -0.75 -2.02
N GLU A 85 -20.17 -0.61 -1.49
CA GLU A 85 -21.41 -0.45 -2.26
C GLU A 85 -21.59 0.96 -2.82
N GLU A 86 -20.83 1.94 -2.32
CA GLU A 86 -20.87 3.33 -2.80
C GLU A 86 -20.45 3.41 -4.27
N LYS A 87 -21.20 4.18 -5.04
CA LYS A 87 -20.95 4.40 -6.46
C LYS A 87 -20.33 5.77 -6.70
N LEU A 88 -19.43 5.84 -7.65
CA LEU A 88 -18.73 7.08 -7.97
C LEU A 88 -19.67 8.19 -8.45
N GLU A 89 -20.75 7.80 -9.15
CA GLU A 89 -21.77 8.70 -9.69
C GLU A 89 -22.52 9.45 -8.58
N ASP A 90 -22.63 8.87 -7.39
CA ASP A 90 -23.30 9.48 -6.24
C ASP A 90 -22.45 10.54 -5.55
N TRP A 91 -21.18 10.68 -5.93
CA TRP A 91 -20.22 11.58 -5.32
C TRP A 91 -19.92 12.78 -6.24
N SER A 92 -20.71 13.85 -6.13
CA SER A 92 -20.33 15.15 -6.70
C SER A 92 -19.06 15.69 -6.03
N ASP A 93 -18.39 16.66 -6.68
CA ASP A 93 -17.24 17.30 -6.07
C ASP A 93 -17.62 18.00 -4.76
N ASP A 94 -18.76 18.70 -4.74
CA ASP A 94 -19.26 19.38 -3.53
C ASP A 94 -19.52 18.39 -2.39
N ARG A 95 -20.17 17.25 -2.64
CA ARG A 95 -20.38 16.19 -1.63
C ARG A 95 -19.06 15.69 -1.07
N PHE A 96 -18.07 15.49 -1.94
CA PHE A 96 -16.73 15.05 -1.51
C PHE A 96 -16.07 16.07 -0.58
N TRP A 97 -16.06 17.36 -0.99
CA TRP A 97 -15.42 18.42 -0.23
C TRP A 97 -16.10 18.66 1.13
N GLU A 98 -17.43 18.65 1.15
CA GLU A 98 -18.22 18.77 2.38
C GLU A 98 -17.92 17.61 3.36
N GLU A 99 -17.88 16.39 2.86
CA GLU A 99 -17.57 15.22 3.69
C GLU A 99 -16.13 15.23 4.18
N LEU A 100 -15.17 15.63 3.33
CA LEU A 100 -13.77 15.79 3.74
C LEU A 100 -13.62 16.81 4.86
N LYS A 101 -14.25 17.99 4.73
CA LYS A 101 -14.22 19.02 5.78
C LYS A 101 -14.75 18.50 7.13
N ARG A 102 -15.80 17.68 7.10
CA ARG A 102 -16.40 17.10 8.32
C ARG A 102 -15.51 16.08 9.02
N ARG A 103 -14.57 15.48 8.30
CA ARG A 103 -13.63 14.47 8.83
C ARG A 103 -12.31 15.06 9.31
N LEU A 104 -11.99 16.27 8.89
CA LEU A 104 -10.74 16.94 9.26
C LEU A 104 -10.88 17.66 10.60
N PRO A 105 -9.78 17.80 11.36
CA PRO A 105 -9.72 18.77 12.46
C PRO A 105 -10.06 20.18 11.99
N ALA A 106 -10.67 20.99 12.83
CA ALA A 106 -11.21 22.31 12.47
C ALA A 106 -10.17 23.23 11.83
N ASP A 107 -8.93 23.22 12.31
CA ASP A 107 -7.83 24.02 11.79
C ASP A 107 -7.38 23.56 10.40
N ALA A 108 -7.39 22.25 10.13
CA ALA A 108 -7.09 21.69 8.81
C ALA A 108 -8.25 21.94 7.84
N ALA A 109 -9.50 21.79 8.28
CA ALA A 109 -10.68 22.09 7.47
C ALA A 109 -10.73 23.56 7.05
N ALA A 110 -10.31 24.48 7.91
CA ALA A 110 -10.25 25.91 7.62
C ALA A 110 -9.19 26.28 6.55
N ARG A 111 -8.12 25.47 6.42
CA ARG A 111 -7.08 25.65 5.39
C ARG A 111 -7.40 24.94 4.08
N LEU A 112 -8.43 24.10 4.03
CA LEU A 112 -8.78 23.34 2.86
C LEU A 112 -9.27 24.26 1.72
N VAL A 113 -8.55 24.25 0.62
CA VAL A 113 -8.97 24.89 -0.63
C VAL A 113 -9.61 23.82 -1.52
N THR A 114 -10.82 24.08 -1.99
CA THR A 114 -11.57 23.20 -2.88
C THR A 114 -11.41 23.59 -4.33
N GLY A 115 -11.64 22.67 -5.25
CA GLY A 115 -11.57 22.91 -6.69
C GLY A 115 -12.20 21.76 -7.47
N PRO A 116 -12.31 21.85 -8.79
CA PRO A 116 -12.86 20.78 -9.60
C PRO A 116 -11.96 19.54 -9.54
N ALA A 117 -12.56 18.36 -9.51
CA ALA A 117 -11.84 17.11 -9.57
C ALA A 117 -11.20 16.91 -10.94
N LEU A 118 -9.91 16.63 -10.99
CA LEU A 118 -9.21 16.13 -12.17
C LEU A 118 -9.46 14.64 -12.38
N GLU A 119 -9.58 13.91 -11.28
CA GLU A 119 -9.81 12.46 -11.26
C GLU A 119 -10.52 12.09 -9.96
N LYS A 120 -11.50 11.20 -10.06
CA LYS A 120 -12.11 10.51 -8.91
C LYS A 120 -12.15 9.02 -9.16
N SER A 121 -11.94 8.23 -8.12
CA SER A 121 -12.01 6.76 -8.19
C SER A 121 -12.32 6.17 -6.83
N ILE A 122 -12.97 5.00 -6.79
CA ILE A 122 -13.11 4.19 -5.58
C ILE A 122 -12.23 2.97 -5.74
N ALA A 123 -11.29 2.79 -4.83
CA ALA A 123 -10.38 1.66 -4.83
C ALA A 123 -10.66 0.77 -3.59
N PRO A 124 -11.04 -0.51 -3.78
CA PRO A 124 -11.12 -1.46 -2.68
C PRO A 124 -9.72 -1.72 -2.11
N LEU A 125 -9.64 -1.91 -0.80
CA LEU A 125 -8.38 -2.22 -0.13
C LEU A 125 -8.24 -3.72 0.07
N ARG A 126 -7.01 -4.21 -0.12
CA ARG A 126 -6.64 -5.60 0.15
C ARG A 126 -5.22 -5.73 0.66
N SER A 127 -4.98 -6.77 1.44
CA SER A 127 -3.65 -7.33 1.67
C SER A 127 -3.56 -8.65 0.93
N PHE A 128 -2.44 -8.87 0.24
CA PHE A 128 -2.20 -10.10 -0.50
C PHE A 128 -0.73 -10.47 -0.44
N VAL A 129 -0.41 -11.76 -0.26
CA VAL A 129 0.96 -12.30 -0.36
C VAL A 129 0.90 -13.67 -1.00
N ALA A 130 1.75 -13.88 -2.00
CA ALA A 130 2.02 -15.18 -2.60
C ALA A 130 3.32 -15.77 -2.03
N GLU A 131 3.33 -17.04 -1.71
CA GLU A 131 4.52 -17.78 -1.25
C GLU A 131 4.67 -19.10 -1.99
N PRO A 132 5.88 -19.37 -2.53
CA PRO A 132 7.08 -18.53 -2.59
C PRO A 132 6.95 -17.43 -3.67
N LEU A 133 7.82 -16.42 -3.60
CA LEU A 133 7.98 -15.39 -4.65
C LEU A 133 8.86 -15.86 -5.82
N GLN A 134 9.17 -17.14 -5.88
CA GLN A 134 10.00 -17.75 -6.90
C GLN A 134 9.47 -19.13 -7.29
N TYR A 135 9.46 -19.41 -8.59
CA TYR A 135 9.22 -20.74 -9.12
C TYR A 135 10.19 -21.03 -10.27
N GLY A 136 11.10 -21.99 -10.06
CA GLY A 136 12.16 -22.28 -11.02
C GLY A 136 13.02 -21.04 -11.31
N ARG A 137 13.01 -20.59 -12.55
CA ARG A 137 13.74 -19.40 -13.03
C ARG A 137 12.89 -18.14 -13.11
N MET A 138 11.66 -18.17 -12.59
CA MET A 138 10.75 -17.03 -12.55
C MET A 138 10.66 -16.47 -11.13
N PHE A 139 10.73 -15.14 -11.02
CA PHE A 139 10.66 -14.37 -9.78
C PHE A 139 9.46 -13.43 -9.83
N LEU A 140 8.59 -13.47 -8.85
CA LEU A 140 7.51 -12.50 -8.69
C LEU A 140 8.05 -11.24 -8.01
N VAL A 141 7.78 -10.08 -8.57
CA VAL A 141 8.33 -8.79 -8.13
C VAL A 141 7.19 -7.79 -7.94
N GLY A 142 7.15 -7.14 -6.78
CA GLY A 142 6.13 -6.14 -6.47
C GLY A 142 4.71 -6.72 -6.45
N ASP A 143 3.76 -6.01 -7.05
CA ASP A 143 2.33 -6.36 -7.01
C ASP A 143 1.99 -7.71 -7.65
N ALA A 144 2.91 -8.30 -8.42
CA ALA A 144 2.76 -9.68 -8.88
C ALA A 144 2.81 -10.69 -7.72
N GLY A 145 3.55 -10.39 -6.65
CA GLY A 145 3.74 -11.26 -5.49
C GLY A 145 3.04 -10.80 -4.22
N HIS A 146 2.82 -9.50 -4.05
CA HIS A 146 2.23 -8.96 -2.82
C HIS A 146 1.56 -7.61 -3.01
N ILE A 147 0.47 -7.38 -2.27
CA ILE A 147 -0.24 -6.10 -2.18
C ILE A 147 -0.42 -5.74 -0.71
N VAL A 148 -0.27 -4.48 -0.39
CA VAL A 148 -0.55 -3.92 0.94
C VAL A 148 -1.51 -2.74 0.83
N PRO A 149 -2.36 -2.51 1.85
CA PRO A 149 -3.18 -1.30 1.90
C PRO A 149 -2.30 -0.05 1.81
N PRO A 150 -2.77 0.98 1.10
CA PRO A 150 -1.98 2.20 0.90
C PRO A 150 -1.74 3.00 2.18
N THR A 151 -2.45 2.71 3.27
CA THR A 151 -2.35 3.38 4.57
C THR A 151 -0.92 3.40 5.11
N GLY A 152 -0.17 2.31 4.95
CA GLY A 152 1.22 2.22 5.39
C GLY A 152 2.25 2.81 4.42
N ALA A 153 1.83 3.23 3.21
CA ALA A 153 2.70 3.71 2.12
C ALA A 153 3.86 2.73 1.79
N LYS A 154 3.63 1.41 1.87
CA LYS A 154 4.67 0.38 1.73
C LYS A 154 4.75 -0.24 0.33
N GLY A 155 3.71 -0.19 -0.50
CA GLY A 155 3.65 -0.93 -1.76
C GLY A 155 4.84 -0.66 -2.68
N LEU A 156 5.09 0.60 -3.03
CA LEU A 156 6.23 0.98 -3.88
C LEU A 156 7.59 0.62 -3.23
N ASN A 157 7.71 0.82 -1.92
CA ASN A 157 8.95 0.54 -1.21
C ASN A 157 9.27 -0.96 -1.18
N LEU A 158 8.25 -1.83 -1.03
CA LEU A 158 8.40 -3.28 -1.11
C LEU A 158 8.78 -3.71 -2.53
N ALA A 159 8.10 -3.20 -3.56
CA ALA A 159 8.43 -3.47 -4.94
C ALA A 159 9.88 -3.08 -5.28
N ALA A 160 10.32 -1.89 -4.86
CA ALA A 160 11.70 -1.43 -5.05
C ALA A 160 12.71 -2.31 -4.29
N SER A 161 12.32 -2.84 -3.12
CA SER A 161 13.14 -3.78 -2.36
C SER A 161 13.32 -5.12 -3.10
N ASP A 162 12.26 -5.64 -3.70
CA ASP A 162 12.33 -6.88 -4.49
C ASP A 162 13.26 -6.70 -5.68
N VAL A 163 13.12 -5.57 -6.41
CA VAL A 163 13.99 -5.23 -7.54
C VAL A 163 15.45 -5.14 -7.08
N ASN A 164 15.73 -4.46 -5.97
CA ASN A 164 17.09 -4.35 -5.43
C ASN A 164 17.66 -5.73 -5.05
N THR A 165 16.86 -6.58 -4.41
CA THR A 165 17.27 -7.94 -4.02
C THR A 165 17.58 -8.78 -5.25
N LEU A 166 16.67 -8.80 -6.24
CA LEU A 166 16.86 -9.56 -7.48
C LEU A 166 18.08 -9.05 -8.27
N TYR A 167 18.24 -7.74 -8.40
CA TYR A 167 19.40 -7.12 -9.06
C TYR A 167 20.72 -7.56 -8.41
N ARG A 168 20.83 -7.49 -7.08
CA ARG A 168 22.04 -7.88 -6.35
C ARG A 168 22.36 -9.36 -6.49
N ILE A 169 21.34 -10.23 -6.46
CA ILE A 169 21.48 -11.66 -6.68
C ILE A 169 21.96 -11.91 -8.12
N LEU A 170 21.28 -11.38 -9.14
CA LEU A 170 21.64 -11.61 -10.54
C LEU A 170 23.02 -11.06 -10.89
N THR A 171 23.42 -9.92 -10.30
CA THR A 171 24.79 -9.40 -10.45
C THR A 171 25.85 -10.39 -9.98
N LYS A 172 25.63 -11.06 -8.84
CA LYS A 172 26.54 -12.09 -8.34
C LYS A 172 26.45 -13.39 -9.15
N VAL A 173 25.28 -13.76 -9.62
CA VAL A 173 25.09 -14.93 -10.52
C VAL A 173 25.89 -14.77 -11.80
N TYR A 174 25.72 -13.65 -12.49
CA TYR A 174 26.39 -13.42 -13.78
C TYR A 174 27.86 -13.03 -13.61
N GLY A 175 28.21 -12.29 -12.57
CA GLY A 175 29.59 -11.83 -12.34
C GLY A 175 30.50 -12.82 -11.62
N GLN A 176 29.92 -13.71 -10.79
CA GLN A 176 30.69 -14.59 -9.88
C GLN A 176 30.24 -16.06 -9.95
N GLY A 177 29.24 -16.41 -10.76
CA GLY A 177 28.71 -17.77 -10.84
C GLY A 177 27.89 -18.23 -9.60
N ARG A 178 27.47 -17.31 -8.71
CA ARG A 178 26.79 -17.59 -7.43
C ARG A 178 25.33 -17.98 -7.62
N THR A 179 25.05 -19.06 -8.34
CA THR A 179 23.67 -19.55 -8.58
C THR A 179 22.96 -20.04 -7.34
N ASP A 180 23.70 -20.35 -6.27
CA ASP A 180 23.18 -20.69 -4.94
C ASP A 180 22.32 -19.58 -4.33
N LEU A 181 22.60 -18.33 -4.64
CA LEU A 181 21.86 -17.17 -4.15
C LEU A 181 20.44 -17.04 -4.70
N LEU A 182 20.15 -17.64 -5.86
CA LEU A 182 18.82 -17.59 -6.47
C LEU A 182 17.76 -18.17 -5.54
N ALA A 183 18.04 -19.25 -4.85
CA ALA A 183 17.13 -19.89 -3.91
C ALA A 183 16.79 -19.01 -2.68
N ARG A 184 17.60 -18.01 -2.38
CA ARG A 184 17.41 -17.10 -1.24
C ARG A 184 16.47 -15.94 -1.53
N TYR A 185 16.15 -15.67 -2.81
CA TYR A 185 15.31 -14.52 -3.20
C TYR A 185 14.01 -14.45 -2.42
N SER A 186 13.25 -15.55 -2.44
CA SER A 186 11.93 -15.60 -1.83
C SER A 186 11.99 -15.38 -0.31
N GLU A 187 12.95 -15.99 0.38
CA GLU A 187 13.14 -15.83 1.82
C GLU A 187 13.45 -14.38 2.21
N ILE A 188 14.40 -13.75 1.50
CA ILE A 188 14.83 -12.38 1.75
C ILE A 188 13.66 -11.40 1.53
N CYS A 189 12.97 -11.52 0.40
CA CYS A 189 11.87 -10.63 0.07
C CYS A 189 10.68 -10.83 1.02
N LEU A 190 10.27 -12.08 1.31
CA LEU A 190 9.12 -12.37 2.17
C LEU A 190 9.29 -11.85 3.60
N ARG A 191 10.49 -11.87 4.15
CA ARG A 191 10.76 -11.31 5.49
C ARG A 191 10.38 -9.82 5.54
N ARG A 192 10.74 -9.05 4.52
CA ARG A 192 10.40 -7.64 4.40
C ARG A 192 8.92 -7.44 4.05
N VAL A 193 8.39 -8.25 3.13
CA VAL A 193 6.98 -8.21 2.73
C VAL A 193 6.07 -8.40 3.95
N TRP A 194 6.29 -9.43 4.76
CA TRP A 194 5.48 -9.67 5.95
C TRP A 194 5.57 -8.56 6.99
N ASN A 195 6.74 -7.92 7.15
CA ASN A 195 6.84 -6.72 7.99
C ASN A 195 6.02 -5.56 7.44
N GLY A 196 6.07 -5.34 6.12
CA GLY A 196 5.26 -4.30 5.46
C GLY A 196 3.77 -4.57 5.52
N VAL A 197 3.36 -5.84 5.32
CA VAL A 197 1.96 -6.28 5.45
C VAL A 197 1.46 -6.07 6.89
N ARG A 198 2.22 -6.53 7.89
CA ARG A 198 1.88 -6.34 9.31
C ARG A 198 1.67 -4.86 9.64
N PHE A 199 2.60 -4.01 9.25
CA PHE A 199 2.50 -2.57 9.52
C PHE A 199 1.30 -1.93 8.79
N SER A 200 1.14 -2.19 7.50
CA SER A 200 0.05 -1.63 6.71
C SER A 200 -1.32 -2.12 7.19
N TRP A 201 -1.42 -3.41 7.56
CA TRP A 201 -2.62 -3.99 8.14
C TRP A 201 -2.98 -3.31 9.47
N TRP A 202 -2.03 -3.19 10.37
CA TRP A 202 -2.20 -2.56 11.67
C TRP A 202 -2.60 -1.08 11.55
N MET A 203 -1.91 -0.28 10.71
CA MET A 203 -2.27 1.11 10.45
C MET A 203 -3.68 1.24 9.85
N THR A 204 -4.06 0.32 8.95
CA THR A 204 -5.38 0.31 8.36
C THR A 204 -6.43 -0.01 9.41
N ASP A 205 -6.19 -1.01 10.24
CA ASP A 205 -7.11 -1.38 11.33
C ASP A 205 -7.28 -0.25 12.34
N MET A 206 -6.19 0.37 12.77
CA MET A 206 -6.20 1.44 13.77
C MET A 206 -6.93 2.71 13.28
N LEU A 207 -6.78 3.08 12.00
CA LEU A 207 -7.25 4.37 11.47
C LEU A 207 -8.65 4.33 10.83
N HIS A 208 -9.20 3.14 10.53
CA HIS A 208 -10.49 3.00 9.86
C HIS A 208 -11.58 2.50 10.82
N HIS A 209 -12.82 2.87 10.50
CA HIS A 209 -13.99 2.29 11.15
C HIS A 209 -14.48 1.07 10.37
N PHE A 210 -14.76 -0.03 11.07
CA PHE A 210 -15.36 -1.23 10.51
C PHE A 210 -16.81 -1.38 10.96
N GLU A 211 -17.04 -1.26 12.25
CA GLU A 211 -18.35 -1.25 12.89
C GLU A 211 -18.33 -0.17 13.97
N ARG A 212 -19.23 0.80 13.85
CA ARG A 212 -19.26 1.95 14.77
C ARG A 212 -19.70 1.52 16.17
N ASP A 213 -19.17 2.19 17.19
CA ASP A 213 -19.49 1.98 18.61
C ASP A 213 -19.28 0.54 19.09
N SER A 214 -18.53 -0.28 18.34
CA SER A 214 -18.14 -1.60 18.79
C SER A 214 -17.01 -1.55 19.82
N MET A 215 -16.81 -2.66 20.53
CA MET A 215 -15.69 -2.80 21.46
C MET A 215 -14.35 -2.65 20.72
N GLU A 216 -14.27 -3.22 19.52
CA GLU A 216 -13.08 -3.14 18.65
C GLU A 216 -12.79 -1.69 18.25
N ASP A 217 -13.83 -0.88 18.00
CA ASP A 217 -13.65 0.53 17.66
C ASP A 217 -13.08 1.33 18.84
N LYS A 218 -13.56 1.07 20.07
CA LYS A 218 -12.99 1.65 21.28
C LYS A 218 -11.55 1.22 21.56
N ILE A 219 -11.21 -0.04 21.25
CA ILE A 219 -9.83 -0.54 21.36
C ILE A 219 -8.92 0.20 20.36
N ARG A 220 -9.36 0.41 19.13
CA ARG A 220 -8.60 1.17 18.11
C ARG A 220 -8.39 2.62 18.50
N ASP A 221 -9.39 3.28 19.09
CA ASP A 221 -9.24 4.64 19.63
C ASP A 221 -8.20 4.69 20.74
N SER A 222 -8.30 3.75 21.70
CA SER A 222 -7.34 3.64 22.79
C SER A 222 -5.92 3.35 22.32
N GLU A 223 -5.76 2.56 21.25
CA GLU A 223 -4.45 2.27 20.67
C GLU A 223 -3.85 3.51 19.98
N LEU A 224 -4.65 4.27 19.24
CA LEU A 224 -4.22 5.53 18.66
C LEU A 224 -3.77 6.52 19.73
N ASP A 225 -4.58 6.70 20.79
CA ASP A 225 -4.24 7.54 21.93
C ASP A 225 -2.94 7.09 22.61
N PHE A 226 -2.76 5.78 22.76
CA PHE A 226 -1.52 5.22 23.31
C PHE A 226 -0.28 5.64 22.52
N PHE A 227 -0.32 5.56 21.19
CA PHE A 227 0.82 5.97 20.36
C PHE A 227 1.04 7.48 20.35
N LEU A 228 -0.02 8.27 20.47
CA LEU A 228 0.09 9.73 20.46
C LEU A 228 0.49 10.33 21.82
N ALA A 229 0.37 9.57 22.90
CA ALA A 229 0.52 10.06 24.28
C ALA A 229 1.94 10.55 24.62
N THR A 230 2.99 9.93 24.07
CA THR A 230 4.38 10.29 24.40
C THR A 230 5.27 10.43 23.17
N PRO A 231 6.34 11.26 23.23
CA PRO A 231 7.30 11.38 22.13
C PRO A 231 7.94 10.04 21.72
N ASP A 232 8.27 9.18 22.68
CA ASP A 232 8.91 7.89 22.40
C ASP A 232 8.01 6.94 21.63
N ARG A 233 6.71 6.90 21.98
CA ARG A 233 5.74 6.08 21.25
C ARG A 233 5.51 6.61 19.83
N ARG A 234 5.43 7.92 19.66
CA ARG A 234 5.39 8.55 18.33
C ARG A 234 6.63 8.21 17.50
N ARG A 235 7.81 8.17 18.12
CA ARG A 235 9.05 7.76 17.48
C ARG A 235 9.00 6.30 17.01
N ILE A 236 8.51 5.38 17.84
CA ILE A 236 8.32 3.97 17.45
C ILE A 236 7.39 3.85 16.23
N LEU A 237 6.29 4.59 16.21
CA LEU A 237 5.40 4.64 15.05
C LEU A 237 6.12 5.16 13.80
N ALA A 238 6.89 6.24 13.93
CA ALA A 238 7.66 6.81 12.84
C ALA A 238 8.74 5.85 12.30
N GLU A 239 9.43 5.14 13.17
CA GLU A 239 10.43 4.13 12.79
C GLU A 239 9.79 2.97 11.99
N GLN A 240 8.60 2.50 12.41
CA GLN A 240 7.85 1.51 11.65
C GLN A 240 7.36 2.04 10.30
N TYR A 241 7.00 3.34 10.24
CA TYR A 241 6.59 4.00 8.99
C TYR A 241 7.76 4.13 8.02
N VAL A 242 8.97 4.45 8.48
CA VAL A 242 10.20 4.48 7.66
C VAL A 242 10.52 3.07 7.15
N GLY A 243 10.49 2.07 8.02
CA GLY A 243 10.74 0.67 7.70
C GLY A 243 12.16 0.22 7.96
N LEU A 244 12.45 -1.03 7.58
CA LEU A 244 13.74 -1.68 7.83
C LEU A 244 14.79 -1.31 6.78
N PRO A 245 16.07 -1.23 7.14
CA PRO A 245 17.17 -1.14 6.17
C PRO A 245 17.20 -2.38 5.25
N TYR A 246 17.88 -2.28 4.12
CA TYR A 246 18.12 -3.42 3.24
C TYR A 246 19.09 -4.41 3.89
N GLU A 247 18.78 -5.71 3.71
CA GLU A 247 19.69 -6.77 4.13
C GLU A 247 20.91 -6.86 3.20
N GLU A 248 22.07 -7.17 3.76
CA GLU A 248 23.24 -7.50 2.95
C GLU A 248 23.09 -8.91 2.37
N ILE A 249 23.46 -9.07 1.10
CA ILE A 249 23.46 -10.36 0.39
C ILE A 249 24.94 -10.76 0.21
N GLU A 250 25.41 -11.61 1.09
CA GLU A 250 26.76 -12.15 1.06
C GLU A 250 26.90 -13.35 0.12
#